data_1e45ea261b024f14f6fbaed4cf9c59d9
#
_entry.id   1e45ea261b024f14f6fbaed4cf9c59d9
#
_cell.length_a   1.000
_cell.length_b   1.000
_cell.length_c   1.000
_cell.angle_alpha   90.00
_cell.angle_beta   90.00
_cell.angle_gamma   90.00
#
_symmetry.space_group_name_H-M   'P 1'
#
loop_
_entity.id
_entity.type
_entity.pdbx_description
1 polymer ?
#
loop_
_entity_poly.entity_id
_entity_poly.type
_entity_poly.pdbx_seq_one_letter_code
_entity_poly.pdbx_strand_id
1 'polypeptide(L)'
;LIGVQHEKASEGWYWPNRPGATGSAWIDAAEFFVAARHGWQLDPIESVAFTTDVPGARDRDRRVRARPLDTWKDNLVKARAAVAGDPLMDEIIKTAVSAALRSILINTIGNFAARGRVQTHITFDPKEVPANAPDVKQHGKAFIWTTKPRFDGQAQRYYHPEFAVQVWGRARARMLSGPMAGGLQGGALHVPAHTLLGVRGDAIYTTEVPAWSLTEERGGGDDGRVGRMRLQGYVPGPLKIP
;
A
#
# COMPACT_ATOMS: atom_id res chain seq x y z
N LEU A 1 2.56 -15.25 1.41
CA LEU A 1 2.17 -14.83 2.76
C LEU A 1 2.74 -15.79 3.79
N ILE A 2 3.11 -15.27 4.93
CA ILE A 2 3.64 -16.03 6.05
C ILE A 2 2.80 -15.68 7.27
N GLY A 3 2.16 -16.67 7.88
CA GLY A 3 1.55 -16.56 9.19
C GLY A 3 2.64 -16.64 10.23
N VAL A 4 2.76 -15.63 11.06
CA VAL A 4 3.82 -15.55 12.07
C VAL A 4 3.24 -15.24 13.44
N GLN A 5 3.83 -15.82 14.45
CA GLN A 5 3.79 -15.28 15.80
C GLN A 5 4.97 -14.35 15.97
N HIS A 6 4.78 -13.21 16.58
CA HIS A 6 5.81 -12.21 16.72
C HIS A 6 5.92 -11.70 18.16
N GLU A 7 7.12 -11.38 18.54
CA GLU A 7 7.44 -10.71 19.78
C GLU A 7 8.43 -9.58 19.49
N LYS A 8 8.36 -8.53 20.27
CA LYS A 8 9.33 -7.45 20.19
C LYS A 8 10.69 -7.91 20.67
N ALA A 9 11.70 -7.79 19.83
CA ALA A 9 13.07 -8.20 20.16
C ALA A 9 13.92 -7.09 20.80
N SER A 10 13.58 -5.79 20.60
CA SER A 10 14.37 -4.67 21.09
C SER A 10 13.51 -3.49 21.53
N GLU A 11 14.12 -2.53 22.21
CA GLU A 11 13.49 -1.23 22.51
C GLU A 11 13.36 -0.36 21.27
N GLY A 12 12.47 0.61 21.30
CA GLY A 12 12.26 1.58 20.24
C GLY A 12 11.07 1.27 19.36
N TRP A 13 11.29 0.99 18.09
CA TRP A 13 10.23 0.66 17.15
C TRP A 13 9.57 -0.67 17.48
N TYR A 14 8.24 -0.71 17.46
CA TYR A 14 7.43 -1.89 17.78
C TYR A 14 6.53 -2.25 16.62
N TRP A 15 6.44 -3.53 16.32
CA TRP A 15 5.50 -4.06 15.36
C TRP A 15 4.62 -5.14 16.02
N PRO A 16 3.31 -4.95 16.11
CA PRO A 16 2.52 -3.81 15.62
C PRO A 16 2.47 -2.62 16.59
N ASN A 17 3.40 -1.75 16.55
CA ASN A 17 3.35 -0.38 17.09
C ASN A 17 3.21 -0.17 18.61
N ARG A 18 3.47 -1.13 19.47
CA ARG A 18 3.42 -0.92 20.93
C ARG A 18 4.42 -1.81 21.68
N PRO A 19 4.93 -1.35 22.82
CA PRO A 19 5.84 -2.13 23.67
C PRO A 19 5.25 -3.46 24.10
N GLY A 20 6.05 -4.54 24.04
CA GLY A 20 5.65 -5.85 24.48
C GLY A 20 4.49 -6.47 23.69
N ALA A 21 4.17 -5.94 22.50
CA ALA A 21 3.12 -6.51 21.69
C ALA A 21 3.53 -7.89 21.18
N THR A 22 2.72 -8.88 21.52
CA THR A 22 2.78 -10.22 20.97
C THR A 22 1.49 -10.49 20.21
N GLY A 23 1.54 -11.37 19.24
CA GLY A 23 0.35 -11.73 18.48
C GLY A 23 0.67 -12.57 17.26
N SER A 24 -0.36 -12.89 16.50
CA SER A 24 -0.23 -13.55 15.21
C SER A 24 -0.71 -12.63 14.09
N ALA A 25 -0.04 -12.68 12.96
CA ALA A 25 -0.37 -11.88 11.79
C ALA A 25 0.03 -12.59 10.50
N TRP A 26 -0.65 -12.25 9.41
CA TRP A 26 -0.22 -12.60 8.07
C TRP A 26 0.59 -11.47 7.47
N ILE A 27 1.80 -11.76 7.02
CA ILE A 27 2.72 -10.79 6.43
C ILE A 27 3.25 -11.28 5.09
N ASP A 28 3.70 -10.35 4.26
CA ASP A 28 4.45 -10.67 3.05
C ASP A 28 5.88 -11.11 3.39
N ALA A 29 6.46 -11.95 2.57
CA ALA A 29 7.83 -12.40 2.78
C ALA A 29 8.84 -11.23 2.82
N ALA A 30 8.60 -10.16 2.08
CA ALA A 30 9.47 -8.97 2.13
C ALA A 30 9.42 -8.27 3.50
N GLU A 31 8.24 -8.19 4.13
CA GLU A 31 8.08 -7.67 5.49
C GLU A 31 8.77 -8.58 6.51
N PHE A 32 8.58 -9.89 6.37
CA PHE A 32 9.24 -10.88 7.23
C PHE A 32 10.76 -10.69 7.25
N PHE A 33 11.39 -10.65 6.07
CA PHE A 33 12.84 -10.50 5.97
C PHE A 33 13.35 -9.16 6.49
N VAL A 34 12.60 -8.08 6.30
CA VAL A 34 12.99 -6.77 6.85
C VAL A 34 12.92 -6.81 8.37
N ALA A 35 11.82 -7.27 8.95
CA ALA A 35 11.64 -7.32 10.39
C ALA A 35 12.69 -8.23 11.05
N ALA A 36 12.92 -9.42 10.50
CA ALA A 36 13.93 -10.35 11.03
C ALA A 36 15.36 -9.76 11.00
N ARG A 37 15.74 -9.04 9.94
CA ARG A 37 17.05 -8.36 9.85
C ARG A 37 17.23 -7.27 10.90
N HIS A 38 16.14 -6.71 11.39
CA HIS A 38 16.14 -5.67 12.42
C HIS A 38 15.83 -6.20 13.84
N GLY A 39 16.05 -7.49 14.06
CA GLY A 39 16.02 -8.11 15.38
C GLY A 39 14.65 -8.49 15.90
N TRP A 40 13.62 -8.53 15.05
CA TRP A 40 12.32 -9.07 15.43
C TRP A 40 12.36 -10.58 15.49
N GLN A 41 11.84 -11.13 16.56
CA GLN A 41 11.59 -12.57 16.66
C GLN A 41 10.27 -12.88 15.97
N LEU A 42 10.34 -13.71 14.95
CA LEU A 42 9.22 -14.07 14.10
C LEU A 42 9.21 -15.59 13.93
N ASP A 43 8.26 -16.24 14.57
CA ASP A 43 8.09 -17.69 14.47
C ASP A 43 7.06 -18.01 13.38
N PRO A 44 7.48 -18.56 12.23
CA PRO A 44 6.56 -18.95 11.19
C PRO A 44 5.64 -20.07 11.67
N ILE A 45 4.31 -19.88 11.54
CA ILE A 45 3.31 -20.89 11.87
C ILE A 45 2.93 -21.67 10.61
N GLU A 46 2.65 -20.93 9.54
CA GLU A 46 2.24 -21.49 8.26
C GLU A 46 2.61 -20.55 7.12
N SER A 47 2.60 -21.04 5.89
CA SER A 47 2.87 -20.20 4.73
C SER A 47 1.96 -20.55 3.55
N VAL A 48 1.58 -19.53 2.77
CA VAL A 48 0.87 -19.69 1.52
C VAL A 48 1.75 -19.15 0.39
N ALA A 49 2.15 -20.04 -0.51
CA ALA A 49 2.82 -19.66 -1.75
C ALA A 49 1.79 -19.59 -2.88
N PHE A 50 1.77 -18.46 -3.57
CA PHE A 50 0.99 -18.34 -4.80
C PHE A 50 1.85 -18.80 -5.96
N THR A 51 1.50 -19.95 -6.53
CA THR A 51 2.07 -20.44 -7.76
C THR A 51 1.12 -20.09 -8.90
N THR A 52 1.46 -19.09 -9.68
CA THR A 52 0.69 -18.74 -10.88
C THR A 52 1.52 -19.15 -12.10
N ASP A 53 0.96 -19.97 -12.95
CA ASP A 53 1.41 -20.07 -14.33
C ASP A 53 1.05 -18.74 -15.02
N VAL A 54 2.01 -17.84 -15.07
CA VAL A 54 1.81 -16.59 -15.79
C VAL A 54 1.92 -16.90 -17.29
N PRO A 55 0.84 -16.69 -18.06
CA PRO A 55 0.88 -16.89 -19.50
C PRO A 55 2.04 -16.08 -20.11
N GLY A 56 2.94 -16.75 -20.83
CA GLY A 56 4.11 -16.13 -21.45
C GLY A 56 5.39 -16.13 -20.61
N ALA A 57 5.39 -16.59 -19.37
CA ALA A 57 6.61 -16.92 -18.65
C ALA A 57 7.20 -18.18 -19.30
N ARG A 58 8.20 -18.01 -20.16
CA ARG A 58 8.89 -19.16 -20.79
C ARG A 58 9.65 -19.91 -19.70
N ASP A 59 9.37 -21.20 -19.59
CA ASP A 59 9.90 -22.14 -18.60
C ASP A 59 11.44 -22.35 -18.67
N ARG A 60 12.16 -21.58 -19.48
CA ARG A 60 13.60 -21.76 -19.69
C ARG A 60 14.49 -21.16 -18.61
N ASP A 61 13.93 -20.31 -17.77
CA ASP A 61 14.72 -19.69 -16.72
C ASP A 61 13.89 -19.59 -15.44
N ARG A 62 14.01 -20.55 -14.56
CA ARG A 62 13.42 -20.54 -13.21
C ARG A 62 13.79 -19.29 -12.38
N ARG A 63 14.63 -18.42 -12.94
CA ARG A 63 15.06 -17.14 -12.38
C ARG A 63 14.26 -15.94 -12.92
N VAL A 64 13.49 -16.11 -13.98
CA VAL A 64 12.65 -15.03 -14.50
C VAL A 64 11.45 -14.87 -13.59
N ARG A 65 11.52 -13.89 -12.71
CA ARG A 65 10.36 -13.46 -11.93
C ARG A 65 9.32 -12.90 -12.89
N ALA A 66 8.20 -13.59 -13.00
CA ALA A 66 7.07 -13.06 -13.76
C ALA A 66 6.65 -11.70 -13.20
N ARG A 67 6.62 -10.71 -14.08
CA ARG A 67 6.24 -9.33 -13.73
C ARG A 67 5.11 -8.88 -14.65
N PRO A 68 3.90 -9.41 -14.47
CA PRO A 68 2.78 -9.21 -15.40
C PRO A 68 2.36 -7.73 -15.52
N LEU A 69 2.67 -6.93 -14.53
CA LEU A 69 2.29 -5.51 -14.50
C LEU A 69 3.38 -4.55 -14.97
N ASP A 70 4.60 -5.04 -15.28
CA ASP A 70 5.73 -4.15 -15.62
C ASP A 70 5.44 -3.33 -16.87
N THR A 71 5.01 -3.93 -17.97
CA THR A 71 4.70 -3.23 -19.21
C THR A 71 3.60 -2.18 -19.01
N TRP A 72 2.55 -2.55 -18.30
CA TRP A 72 1.45 -1.64 -17.98
C TRP A 72 1.93 -0.45 -17.14
N LYS A 73 2.67 -0.71 -16.07
CA LYS A 73 3.28 0.32 -15.22
C LYS A 73 4.21 1.23 -16.03
N ASP A 74 5.10 0.65 -16.84
CA ASP A 74 6.06 1.42 -17.62
C ASP A 74 5.37 2.33 -18.66
N ASN A 75 4.30 1.86 -19.27
CA ASN A 75 3.50 2.69 -20.18
C ASN A 75 2.85 3.87 -19.46
N LEU A 76 2.30 3.67 -18.26
CA LEU A 76 1.72 4.76 -17.46
C LEU A 76 2.78 5.77 -17.00
N VAL A 77 3.96 5.30 -16.60
CA VAL A 77 5.08 6.17 -16.20
C VAL A 77 5.57 6.98 -17.40
N LYS A 78 5.74 6.36 -18.57
CA LYS A 78 6.13 7.03 -19.80
C LYS A 78 5.08 8.06 -20.24
N ALA A 79 3.79 7.72 -20.18
CA ALA A 79 2.71 8.65 -20.51
C ALA A 79 2.73 9.88 -19.58
N ARG A 80 2.95 9.69 -18.27
CA ARG A 80 3.08 10.82 -17.33
C ARG A 80 4.29 11.70 -17.63
N ALA A 81 5.43 11.09 -17.96
CA ALA A 81 6.63 11.83 -18.31
C ALA A 81 6.43 12.63 -19.61
N ALA A 82 5.78 12.05 -20.62
CA ALA A 82 5.45 12.72 -21.86
C ALA A 82 4.53 13.94 -21.64
N VAL A 83 3.48 13.78 -20.82
CA VAL A 83 2.58 14.89 -20.47
C VAL A 83 3.33 16.01 -19.74
N ALA A 84 4.18 15.66 -18.78
CA ALA A 84 4.95 16.65 -18.01
C ALA A 84 5.96 17.40 -18.89
N GLY A 85 6.53 16.75 -19.92
CA GLY A 85 7.52 17.32 -20.81
C GLY A 85 6.96 18.01 -22.06
N ASP A 86 5.64 18.00 -22.27
CA ASP A 86 5.02 18.59 -23.46
C ASP A 86 4.98 20.13 -23.35
N PRO A 87 5.74 20.87 -24.18
CA PRO A 87 5.78 22.34 -24.11
C PRO A 87 4.51 23.00 -24.67
N LEU A 88 3.69 22.27 -25.42
CA LEU A 88 2.48 22.79 -26.08
C LEU A 88 1.23 22.59 -25.21
N MET A 89 1.31 21.79 -24.17
CA MET A 89 0.18 21.48 -23.31
C MET A 89 0.05 22.53 -22.21
N ASP A 90 -1.17 23.01 -21.99
CA ASP A 90 -1.50 23.90 -20.87
C ASP A 90 -1.22 23.26 -19.50
N GLU A 91 -0.73 24.03 -18.52
CA GLU A 91 -0.34 23.53 -17.20
C GLU A 91 -1.51 22.95 -16.40
N ILE A 92 -2.72 23.48 -16.56
CA ILE A 92 -3.92 22.94 -15.91
C ILE A 92 -4.22 21.56 -16.49
N ILE A 93 -4.12 21.40 -17.83
CA ILE A 93 -4.34 20.12 -18.50
C ILE A 93 -3.25 19.12 -18.09
N LYS A 94 -1.97 19.51 -18.07
CA LYS A 94 -0.86 18.66 -17.60
C LYS A 94 -1.14 18.13 -16.18
N THR A 95 -1.54 19.02 -15.29
CA THR A 95 -1.85 18.66 -13.90
C THR A 95 -3.01 17.66 -13.83
N ALA A 96 -4.10 17.93 -14.54
CA ALA A 96 -5.28 17.07 -14.56
C ALA A 96 -4.98 15.69 -15.14
N VAL A 97 -4.29 15.61 -16.28
CA VAL A 97 -3.94 14.35 -16.92
C VAL A 97 -2.93 13.56 -16.09
N SER A 98 -1.92 14.21 -15.51
CA SER A 98 -0.96 13.55 -14.62
C SER A 98 -1.63 12.99 -13.38
N ALA A 99 -2.61 13.72 -12.79
CA ALA A 99 -3.40 13.24 -11.67
C ALA A 99 -4.29 12.05 -12.05
N ALA A 100 -4.92 12.07 -13.22
CA ALA A 100 -5.72 10.96 -13.74
C ALA A 100 -4.87 9.70 -13.95
N LEU A 101 -3.72 9.80 -14.59
CA LEU A 101 -2.79 8.68 -14.80
C LEU A 101 -2.26 8.11 -13.47
N ARG A 102 -1.97 8.98 -12.50
CA ARG A 102 -1.62 8.54 -11.14
C ARG A 102 -2.77 7.81 -10.46
N SER A 103 -3.98 8.31 -10.59
CA SER A 103 -5.18 7.70 -10.02
C SER A 103 -5.43 6.31 -10.60
N ILE A 104 -5.27 6.13 -11.91
CA ILE A 104 -5.35 4.81 -12.56
C ILE A 104 -4.34 3.86 -11.93
N LEU A 105 -3.08 4.27 -11.78
CA LEU A 105 -2.03 3.42 -11.20
C LEU A 105 -2.36 2.96 -9.78
N ILE A 106 -2.82 3.88 -8.93
CA ILE A 106 -3.11 3.59 -7.52
C ILE A 106 -4.39 2.75 -7.38
N ASN A 107 -5.46 3.15 -8.07
CA ASN A 107 -6.76 2.49 -7.94
C ASN A 107 -6.76 1.08 -8.53
N THR A 108 -5.99 0.81 -9.56
CA THR A 108 -5.89 -0.54 -10.13
C THR A 108 -5.36 -1.54 -9.11
N ILE A 109 -4.35 -1.16 -8.33
CA ILE A 109 -3.81 -2.04 -7.27
C ILE A 109 -4.86 -2.32 -6.20
N GLY A 110 -5.60 -1.29 -5.77
CA GLY A 110 -6.71 -1.44 -4.83
C GLY A 110 -7.82 -2.34 -5.38
N ASN A 111 -8.13 -2.21 -6.66
CA ASN A 111 -9.17 -2.99 -7.31
C ASN A 111 -8.84 -4.49 -7.43
N PHE A 112 -7.57 -4.88 -7.48
CA PHE A 112 -7.20 -6.30 -7.45
C PHE A 112 -7.67 -7.02 -6.18
N ALA A 113 -7.77 -6.33 -5.05
CA ALA A 113 -8.27 -6.90 -3.80
C ALA A 113 -9.77 -6.62 -3.57
N ALA A 114 -10.40 -5.83 -4.42
CA ALA A 114 -11.78 -5.41 -4.22
C ALA A 114 -12.76 -6.49 -4.70
N ARG A 115 -13.52 -7.07 -3.78
CA ARG A 115 -14.67 -7.94 -4.08
C ARG A 115 -15.93 -7.16 -4.46
N GLY A 116 -15.80 -5.89 -4.83
CA GLY A 116 -16.90 -4.97 -4.98
C GLY A 116 -17.25 -4.26 -3.64
N ARG A 117 -18.00 -3.19 -3.74
CA ARG A 117 -18.42 -2.42 -2.56
C ARG A 117 -19.82 -2.87 -2.15
N VAL A 118 -19.99 -3.05 -0.85
CA VAL A 118 -21.33 -3.14 -0.27
C VAL A 118 -22.06 -1.84 -0.59
N GLN A 119 -23.22 -1.94 -1.20
CA GLN A 119 -24.06 -0.78 -1.50
C GLN A 119 -25.07 -0.62 -0.37
N THR A 120 -25.14 0.58 0.19
CA THR A 120 -26.18 0.96 1.16
C THR A 120 -27.31 1.63 0.40
N HIS A 121 -28.49 1.11 0.55
CA HIS A 121 -29.71 1.65 -0.01
C HIS A 121 -30.52 2.29 1.08
N ILE A 122 -31.14 3.42 0.76
CA ILE A 122 -32.01 4.16 1.65
C ILE A 122 -33.28 4.50 0.87
N THR A 123 -34.43 4.18 1.43
CA THR A 123 -35.73 4.60 0.90
C THR A 123 -36.68 5.04 2.00
N PHE A 124 -37.67 5.83 1.66
CA PHE A 124 -38.76 6.22 2.53
C PHE A 124 -40.07 5.49 2.19
N ASP A 125 -40.08 4.74 1.09
CA ASP A 125 -41.23 3.89 0.68
C ASP A 125 -40.95 2.44 1.06
N PRO A 126 -41.74 1.84 1.98
CA PRO A 126 -41.58 0.43 2.36
C PRO A 126 -41.79 -0.54 1.19
N LYS A 127 -42.48 -0.12 0.13
CA LYS A 127 -42.70 -0.97 -1.07
C LYS A 127 -41.44 -1.13 -1.93
N GLU A 128 -40.50 -0.20 -1.81
CA GLU A 128 -39.22 -0.26 -2.53
C GLU A 128 -38.19 -1.18 -1.85
N VAL A 129 -38.46 -1.61 -0.62
CA VAL A 129 -37.61 -2.55 0.09
C VAL A 129 -37.76 -3.93 -0.50
N PRO A 130 -36.72 -4.54 -1.08
CA PRO A 130 -36.86 -5.91 -1.63
C PRO A 130 -37.21 -6.90 -0.53
N ALA A 131 -38.13 -7.79 -0.82
CA ALA A 131 -38.63 -8.80 0.14
C ALA A 131 -37.50 -9.71 0.71
N ASN A 132 -36.40 -9.84 -0.04
CA ASN A 132 -35.21 -10.61 0.34
C ASN A 132 -34.02 -9.73 0.78
N ALA A 133 -34.26 -8.44 1.06
CA ALA A 133 -33.19 -7.57 1.52
C ALA A 133 -32.67 -8.04 2.89
N PRO A 134 -31.37 -8.29 3.04
CA PRO A 134 -30.80 -8.67 4.32
C PRO A 134 -30.73 -7.46 5.26
N ASP A 135 -30.93 -7.70 6.55
CA ASP A 135 -30.68 -6.74 7.65
C ASP A 135 -31.29 -5.35 7.44
N VAL A 136 -32.56 -5.29 7.03
CA VAL A 136 -33.29 -4.04 6.87
C VAL A 136 -33.44 -3.37 8.24
N LYS A 137 -32.88 -2.16 8.35
CA LYS A 137 -33.01 -1.32 9.55
C LYS A 137 -33.96 -0.17 9.26
N GLN A 138 -34.86 0.09 10.20
CA GLN A 138 -35.75 1.25 10.13
C GLN A 138 -35.26 2.34 11.10
N HIS A 139 -35.05 3.52 10.56
CA HIS A 139 -34.74 4.73 11.33
C HIS A 139 -35.78 5.81 11.03
N GLY A 140 -36.73 5.97 11.94
CA GLY A 140 -37.89 6.83 11.71
C GLY A 140 -38.71 6.36 10.51
N LYS A 141 -38.79 7.18 9.46
CA LYS A 141 -39.47 6.84 8.18
C LYS A 141 -38.53 6.22 7.14
N ALA A 142 -37.23 6.16 7.39
CA ALA A 142 -36.26 5.65 6.44
C ALA A 142 -36.02 4.16 6.66
N PHE A 143 -35.99 3.39 5.57
CA PHE A 143 -35.57 1.99 5.52
C PHE A 143 -34.16 1.95 4.92
N ILE A 144 -33.24 1.26 5.60
CA ILE A 144 -31.84 1.16 5.22
C ILE A 144 -31.49 -0.32 5.13
N TRP A 145 -30.92 -0.74 4.01
CA TRP A 145 -30.39 -2.09 3.85
C TRP A 145 -29.10 -2.08 3.03
N THR A 146 -28.37 -3.17 3.08
CA THR A 146 -27.13 -3.31 2.33
C THR A 146 -27.24 -4.47 1.36
N THR A 147 -26.73 -4.28 0.15
CA THR A 147 -26.55 -5.37 -0.79
C THR A 147 -25.09 -5.68 -0.99
N LYS A 148 -24.74 -6.96 -0.90
CA LYS A 148 -23.39 -7.41 -1.28
C LYS A 148 -23.32 -7.43 -2.80
N PRO A 149 -22.21 -6.95 -3.38
CA PRO A 149 -22.02 -7.04 -4.82
C PRO A 149 -21.98 -8.50 -5.25
N ARG A 150 -22.54 -8.79 -6.40
CA ARG A 150 -22.35 -10.10 -7.02
C ARG A 150 -20.89 -10.25 -7.40
N PHE A 151 -20.30 -11.33 -6.90
CA PHE A 151 -18.92 -11.69 -7.24
C PHE A 151 -18.97 -12.75 -8.33
N ASP A 152 -19.32 -12.32 -9.54
CA ASP A 152 -19.49 -13.17 -10.71
C ASP A 152 -18.85 -12.55 -11.97
N GLY A 153 -18.63 -13.37 -12.98
CA GLY A 153 -18.22 -12.95 -14.32
C GLY A 153 -17.00 -12.03 -14.36
N GLN A 154 -17.20 -10.78 -14.77
CA GLN A 154 -16.10 -9.82 -14.93
C GLN A 154 -15.43 -9.45 -13.60
N ALA A 155 -16.18 -9.37 -12.50
CA ALA A 155 -15.61 -9.06 -11.18
C ALA A 155 -14.61 -10.12 -10.73
N GLN A 156 -14.89 -11.41 -10.99
CA GLN A 156 -13.94 -12.50 -10.73
C GLN A 156 -12.67 -12.40 -11.58
N ARG A 157 -12.81 -12.00 -12.84
CA ARG A 157 -11.68 -11.89 -13.77
C ARG A 157 -10.62 -10.89 -13.33
N TYR A 158 -11.01 -9.81 -12.63
CA TYR A 158 -10.12 -8.76 -12.16
C TYR A 158 -9.74 -8.90 -10.69
N TYR A 159 -10.23 -9.91 -10.01
CA TYR A 159 -9.91 -10.17 -8.61
C TYR A 159 -8.60 -10.96 -8.50
N HIS A 160 -7.54 -10.26 -8.16
CA HIS A 160 -6.19 -10.78 -7.98
C HIS A 160 -5.60 -10.30 -6.66
N PRO A 161 -6.15 -10.77 -5.52
CA PRO A 161 -5.69 -10.33 -4.21
C PRO A 161 -4.22 -10.63 -3.96
N GLU A 162 -3.68 -11.65 -4.60
CA GLU A 162 -2.26 -12.00 -4.56
C GLU A 162 -1.35 -10.88 -5.07
N PHE A 163 -1.76 -10.14 -6.10
CA PHE A 163 -1.02 -8.98 -6.59
C PHE A 163 -1.10 -7.80 -5.61
N ALA A 164 -2.31 -7.53 -5.10
CA ALA A 164 -2.51 -6.48 -4.12
C ALA A 164 -1.67 -6.73 -2.86
N VAL A 165 -1.71 -7.94 -2.32
CA VAL A 165 -0.94 -8.33 -1.13
C VAL A 165 0.56 -8.16 -1.35
N GLN A 166 1.10 -8.62 -2.50
CA GLN A 166 2.52 -8.46 -2.80
C GLN A 166 2.94 -7.00 -2.93
N VAL A 167 2.13 -6.17 -3.60
CA VAL A 167 2.43 -4.74 -3.74
C VAL A 167 2.40 -4.03 -2.39
N TRP A 168 1.35 -4.26 -1.60
CA TRP A 168 1.22 -3.67 -0.27
C TRP A 168 2.29 -4.17 0.70
N GLY A 169 2.59 -5.46 0.72
CA GLY A 169 3.62 -6.03 1.57
C GLY A 169 5.01 -5.46 1.26
N ARG A 170 5.35 -5.35 -0.03
CA ARG A 170 6.61 -4.72 -0.44
C ARG A 170 6.66 -3.23 -0.15
N ALA A 171 5.53 -2.52 -0.28
CA ALA A 171 5.45 -1.12 0.09
C ALA A 171 5.69 -0.94 1.60
N ARG A 172 5.03 -1.76 2.44
CA ARG A 172 5.25 -1.75 3.90
C ARG A 172 6.67 -2.13 4.27
N ALA A 173 7.24 -3.16 3.64
CA ALA A 173 8.64 -3.51 3.85
C ALA A 173 9.59 -2.34 3.54
N ARG A 174 9.33 -1.58 2.47
CA ARG A 174 10.10 -0.37 2.15
C ARG A 174 9.89 0.77 3.14
N MET A 175 8.66 0.90 3.66
CA MET A 175 8.37 1.88 4.71
C MET A 175 9.13 1.58 6.00
N LEU A 176 9.39 0.31 6.29
CA LEU A 176 10.22 -0.09 7.42
C LEU A 176 11.71 0.12 7.11
N SER A 177 12.19 -0.40 5.99
CA SER A 177 13.57 -0.27 5.55
C SER A 177 13.67 -0.40 4.04
N GLY A 178 14.22 0.59 3.36
CA GLY A 178 14.36 0.58 1.91
C GLY A 178 15.60 1.34 1.41
N PRO A 179 16.15 0.94 0.25
CA PRO A 179 17.31 1.59 -0.31
C PRO A 179 17.01 3.00 -0.79
N MET A 180 17.89 3.90 -0.47
CA MET A 180 17.91 5.29 -0.91
C MET A 180 19.10 5.53 -1.85
N ALA A 181 19.25 6.73 -2.41
CA ALA A 181 20.43 7.09 -3.19
C ALA A 181 21.70 7.13 -2.31
N GLY A 182 22.87 7.12 -2.95
CA GLY A 182 24.15 7.19 -2.24
C GLY A 182 24.44 6.00 -1.31
N GLY A 183 23.75 4.86 -1.49
CA GLY A 183 23.90 3.68 -0.61
C GLY A 183 23.22 3.82 0.75
N LEU A 184 22.48 4.90 0.98
CA LEU A 184 21.74 5.11 2.21
C LEU A 184 20.57 4.12 2.35
N GLN A 185 20.17 3.88 3.59
CA GLN A 185 18.94 3.18 3.93
C GLN A 185 17.98 4.17 4.58
N GLY A 186 16.72 4.12 4.17
CA GLY A 186 15.66 4.94 4.73
C GLY A 186 14.49 4.08 5.24
N GLY A 187 13.60 4.69 5.98
CA GLY A 187 12.42 4.03 6.55
C GLY A 187 12.34 4.17 8.06
N ALA A 188 11.24 3.69 8.63
CA ALA A 188 10.96 3.84 10.05
C ALA A 188 12.05 3.24 10.96
N LEU A 189 12.66 2.12 10.54
CA LEU A 189 13.75 1.46 11.29
C LEU A 189 15.08 2.21 11.23
N HIS A 190 15.17 3.25 10.40
CA HIS A 190 16.33 4.13 10.26
C HIS A 190 16.06 5.54 10.81
N VAL A 191 15.04 5.66 11.64
CA VAL A 191 14.73 6.86 12.41
C VAL A 191 15.03 6.58 13.87
N PRO A 192 15.74 7.48 14.60
CA PRO A 192 15.92 7.29 16.03
C PRO A 192 14.59 7.13 16.76
N ALA A 193 14.51 6.17 17.66
CA ALA A 193 13.24 5.79 18.30
C ALA A 193 12.55 6.97 19.00
N HIS A 194 13.35 7.86 19.61
CA HIS A 194 12.85 9.04 20.32
C HIS A 194 12.30 10.13 19.40
N THR A 195 12.60 10.09 18.10
CA THR A 195 12.11 11.05 17.11
C THR A 195 10.96 10.48 16.27
N LEU A 196 10.71 9.17 16.32
CA LEU A 196 9.65 8.51 15.58
C LEU A 196 8.31 8.66 16.30
N LEU A 197 7.37 9.38 15.69
CA LEU A 197 6.02 9.56 16.21
C LEU A 197 5.07 8.46 15.75
N GLY A 198 5.26 7.93 14.55
CA GLY A 198 4.43 6.86 14.03
C GLY A 198 4.57 6.63 12.53
N VAL A 199 3.92 5.57 12.06
CA VAL A 199 3.81 5.21 10.65
C VAL A 199 2.34 5.00 10.32
N ARG A 200 1.88 5.61 9.24
CA ARG A 200 0.51 5.43 8.77
C ARG A 200 0.47 5.39 7.24
N GLY A 201 -0.06 4.29 6.71
CA GLY A 201 -0.11 4.11 5.26
C GLY A 201 1.28 4.14 4.64
N ASP A 202 1.55 5.17 3.85
CA ASP A 202 2.80 5.42 3.17
C ASP A 202 3.59 6.62 3.75
N ALA A 203 3.24 7.06 4.96
CA ALA A 203 3.87 8.18 5.64
C ALA A 203 4.53 7.77 6.97
N ILE A 204 5.69 8.36 7.23
CA ILE A 204 6.44 8.27 8.49
C ILE A 204 6.41 9.66 9.12
N TYR A 205 6.00 9.74 10.37
CA TYR A 205 5.94 10.99 11.14
C TYR A 205 7.09 11.02 12.14
N THR A 206 7.86 12.09 12.10
CA THR A 206 9.04 12.26 12.94
C THR A 206 9.11 13.68 13.51
N THR A 207 9.74 13.84 14.66
CA THR A 207 10.00 15.19 15.24
C THR A 207 11.15 15.90 14.56
N GLU A 208 12.03 15.14 13.91
CA GLU A 208 13.20 15.65 13.20
C GLU A 208 13.22 15.11 11.78
N VAL A 209 13.80 15.83 10.84
CA VAL A 209 13.92 15.39 9.44
C VAL A 209 15.05 14.37 9.34
N PRO A 210 14.77 13.11 9.00
CA PRO A 210 15.82 12.13 8.79
C PRO A 210 16.70 12.52 7.59
N ALA A 211 18.02 12.42 7.75
CA ALA A 211 18.96 12.80 6.70
C ALA A 211 18.71 12.08 5.36
N TRP A 212 18.33 10.80 5.41
CA TRP A 212 18.01 10.02 4.22
C TRP A 212 16.81 10.54 3.43
N SER A 213 15.93 11.36 4.02
CA SER A 213 14.75 11.95 3.34
C SER A 213 15.04 13.28 2.63
N LEU A 214 16.23 13.83 2.80
CA LEU A 214 16.67 15.02 2.10
C LEU A 214 17.04 14.69 0.64
N THR A 215 17.06 15.70 -0.22
CA THR A 215 17.56 15.56 -1.60
C THR A 215 19.05 15.22 -1.63
N GLU A 216 19.51 14.58 -2.70
CA GLU A 216 20.96 14.29 -2.88
C GLU A 216 21.83 15.54 -2.80
N GLU A 217 21.37 16.68 -3.32
CA GLU A 217 22.05 17.98 -3.21
C GLU A 217 22.30 18.42 -1.76
N ARG A 218 21.45 17.97 -0.85
CA ARG A 218 21.54 18.21 0.60
C ARG A 218 22.17 17.06 1.36
N GLY A 219 22.85 16.15 0.65
CA GLY A 219 23.48 14.97 1.23
C GLY A 219 22.53 13.85 1.63
N GLY A 220 21.28 13.90 1.17
CA GLY A 220 20.27 12.90 1.47
C GLY A 220 20.14 11.80 0.41
N GLY A 221 19.09 11.02 0.51
CA GLY A 221 18.86 9.86 -0.33
C GLY A 221 17.68 9.97 -1.29
N ASP A 222 17.02 11.14 -1.38
CA ASP A 222 15.95 11.37 -2.36
C ASP A 222 16.55 11.85 -3.69
N ASP A 223 16.69 10.91 -4.62
CA ASP A 223 17.12 11.14 -6.01
C ASP A 223 15.96 11.42 -6.96
N GLY A 224 14.75 11.68 -6.45
CA GLY A 224 13.54 11.92 -7.23
C GLY A 224 12.94 10.68 -7.89
N ARG A 225 13.58 9.52 -7.82
CA ARG A 225 13.05 8.29 -8.43
C ARG A 225 11.79 7.78 -7.73
N VAL A 226 10.96 7.10 -8.49
CA VAL A 226 9.75 6.46 -7.96
C VAL A 226 10.14 5.39 -6.92
N GLY A 227 9.47 5.44 -5.76
CA GLY A 227 9.70 4.52 -4.65
C GLY A 227 10.77 4.97 -3.66
N ARG A 228 11.32 6.19 -3.82
CA ARG A 228 12.10 6.86 -2.78
C ARG A 228 11.17 7.48 -1.74
N MET A 229 11.63 7.49 -0.51
CA MET A 229 10.99 8.26 0.56
C MET A 229 11.53 9.68 0.53
N ARG A 230 10.66 10.65 0.65
CA ARG A 230 11.01 12.07 0.58
C ARG A 230 10.30 12.87 1.64
N LEU A 231 10.88 13.99 2.01
CA LEU A 231 10.22 14.95 2.86
C LEU A 231 9.01 15.55 2.12
N GLN A 232 7.81 15.40 2.71
CA GLN A 232 6.59 15.99 2.16
C GLN A 232 6.30 17.38 2.72
N GLY A 233 6.69 17.66 3.96
CA GLY A 233 6.48 18.95 4.58
C GLY A 233 6.64 18.91 6.10
N TYR A 234 6.42 20.07 6.70
CA TYR A 234 6.40 20.27 8.14
C TYR A 234 5.00 20.61 8.59
N VAL A 235 4.60 20.05 9.71
CA VAL A 235 3.38 20.46 10.40
C VAL A 235 3.78 21.18 11.67
N PRO A 236 3.56 22.50 11.76
CA PRO A 236 3.87 23.24 12.97
C PRO A 236 2.86 22.91 14.08
N GLY A 237 3.35 22.71 15.30
CA GLY A 237 2.55 22.47 16.49
C GLY A 237 2.27 21.00 16.79
N PRO A 238 1.46 20.73 17.82
CA PRO A 238 1.15 19.36 18.24
C PRO A 238 0.37 18.63 17.16
N LEU A 239 0.96 17.55 16.64
CA LEU A 239 0.33 16.70 15.66
C LEU A 239 -0.57 15.67 16.36
N LYS A 240 -1.86 15.72 16.08
CA LYS A 240 -2.74 14.58 16.35
C LYS A 240 -2.58 13.60 15.19
N ILE A 241 -1.85 12.51 15.39
CA ILE A 241 -1.80 11.41 14.45
C ILE A 241 -3.14 10.68 14.58
N PRO A 242 -3.97 10.70 13.53
CA PRO A 242 -5.32 10.12 13.60
C PRO A 242 -5.28 8.61 13.65
#